data_f703aa77ad1fe2b6eb4ecd9418ec3a37
#
_entry.id   f703aa77ad1fe2b6eb4ecd9418ec3a37
#
_cell.length_a   1.000
_cell.length_b   1.000
_cell.length_c   1.000
_cell.angle_alpha   90.00
_cell.angle_beta   90.00
_cell.angle_gamma   90.00
#
_symmetry.space_group_name_H-M   'P 1'
#
loop_
_entity.id
_entity.type
_entity.pdbx_description
1 polymer ?
#
loop_
_entity_poly.entity_id
_entity_poly.type
_entity_poly.pdbx_seq_one_letter_code
_entity_poly.pdbx_strand_id
1 'polypeptide(L)'
;HSFPTRRSSDLRTNCTLVFSPGQALLAAKAGATYVSPFVGRLDDISSDGIDLVRKIVEMYSIYGFDTQVLAASIRHTQHIIQCIEVGAHVATCPLSAIVGLLKHPLTDSGLATFLADSKKYME
;
A
#
# COMPACT_ATOMS: atom_id res chain seq x y z
N HIS A 1 -30.53 9.65 4.26
CA HIS A 1 -30.25 9.55 4.96
C HIS A 1 -29.09 9.70 5.79
N SER A 2 -28.91 10.01 6.46
CA SER A 2 -28.07 10.38 7.50
C SER A 2 -26.86 9.58 7.76
N PHE A 3 -26.39 8.84 6.88
CA PHE A 3 -25.12 8.22 7.00
C PHE A 3 -24.01 9.19 7.28
N PRO A 4 -23.92 10.32 6.58
CA PRO A 4 -22.76 11.20 6.72
C PRO A 4 -22.55 11.70 8.14
N THR A 5 -23.61 12.02 8.82
CA THR A 5 -23.47 12.61 10.14
C THR A 5 -22.79 11.71 11.13
N ARG A 6 -23.13 10.46 11.12
CA ARG A 6 -22.59 9.52 12.07
C ARG A 6 -21.12 9.25 11.81
N ARG A 7 -20.78 9.09 10.57
CA ARG A 7 -19.42 8.74 10.22
C ARG A 7 -18.44 9.86 10.38
N SER A 8 -18.90 11.08 10.09
CA SER A 8 -17.99 12.21 10.13
C SER A 8 -17.44 12.46 11.53
N SER A 9 -18.14 11.97 12.55
CA SER A 9 -17.71 12.25 13.89
C SER A 9 -16.59 11.31 14.36
N ASP A 10 -16.83 10.03 14.39
CA ASP A 10 -15.93 9.13 15.12
C ASP A 10 -15.57 7.83 14.43
N LEU A 11 -16.44 7.33 13.59
CA LEU A 11 -16.27 5.99 13.04
C LEU A 11 -15.37 5.98 11.83
N ARG A 12 -14.37 5.13 11.89
CA ARG A 12 -13.53 4.83 10.73
C ARG A 12 -13.99 3.51 10.14
N THR A 13 -14.26 3.52 8.85
CA THR A 13 -14.74 2.33 8.16
C THR A 13 -13.75 1.92 7.09
N ASN A 14 -13.60 0.61 6.92
CA ASN A 14 -12.78 0.03 5.89
C ASN A 14 -13.65 -0.88 5.02
N CYS A 15 -13.84 -0.48 3.78
CA CYS A 15 -14.52 -1.32 2.80
C CYS A 15 -13.49 -2.28 2.22
N THR A 16 -13.56 -3.53 2.64
CA THR A 16 -12.57 -4.54 2.30
C THR A 16 -13.03 -5.44 1.16
N LEU A 17 -12.15 -6.31 0.69
CA LEU A 17 -12.40 -7.26 -0.39
C LEU A 17 -12.84 -6.54 -1.66
N VAL A 18 -12.08 -5.53 -2.02
CA VAL A 18 -12.36 -4.74 -3.22
C VAL A 18 -11.50 -5.28 -4.37
N PHE A 19 -12.16 -5.61 -5.48
CA PHE A 19 -11.50 -6.22 -6.63
C PHE A 19 -11.74 -5.48 -7.94
N SER A 20 -12.45 -4.35 -7.90
CA SER A 20 -12.71 -3.56 -9.10
C SER A 20 -12.79 -2.06 -8.79
N PRO A 21 -12.51 -1.19 -9.78
CA PRO A 21 -12.70 0.25 -9.60
C PRO A 21 -14.13 0.64 -9.26
N GLY A 22 -15.12 -0.09 -9.80
CA GLY A 22 -16.53 0.19 -9.50
C GLY A 22 -16.86 0.00 -8.03
N GLN A 23 -16.35 -1.06 -7.42
CA GLN A 23 -16.53 -1.29 -5.99
C GLN A 23 -15.87 -0.17 -5.18
N ALA A 24 -14.69 0.25 -5.60
CA ALA A 24 -13.97 1.33 -4.93
C ALA A 24 -14.70 2.66 -5.05
N LEU A 25 -15.35 2.92 -6.18
CA LEU A 25 -16.17 4.10 -6.36
C LEU A 25 -17.34 4.12 -5.37
N LEU A 26 -18.04 3.01 -5.25
CA LEU A 26 -19.18 2.90 -4.32
C LEU A 26 -18.72 3.07 -2.87
N ALA A 27 -17.58 2.53 -2.51
CA ALA A 27 -17.02 2.68 -1.17
C ALA A 27 -16.76 4.17 -0.85
N ALA A 28 -16.15 4.89 -1.78
CA ALA A 28 -15.86 6.30 -1.61
C ALA A 28 -17.14 7.13 -1.51
N LYS A 29 -18.13 6.83 -2.35
CA LYS A 29 -19.43 7.51 -2.32
C LYS A 29 -20.17 7.25 -1.01
N ALA A 30 -19.99 6.08 -0.41
CA ALA A 30 -20.59 5.76 0.87
C ALA A 30 -19.85 6.39 2.05
N GLY A 31 -18.71 7.05 1.81
CA GLY A 31 -17.96 7.75 2.85
C GLY A 31 -17.01 6.88 3.64
N ALA A 32 -16.54 5.78 3.07
CA ALA A 32 -15.57 4.92 3.74
C ALA A 32 -14.27 5.69 4.01
N THR A 33 -13.64 5.42 5.16
CA THR A 33 -12.34 5.99 5.48
C THR A 33 -11.25 5.32 4.65
N TYR A 34 -11.34 4.01 4.50
CA TYR A 34 -10.39 3.20 3.75
C TYR A 34 -11.11 2.30 2.77
N VAL A 35 -10.42 1.97 1.69
CA VAL A 35 -10.82 0.92 0.77
C VAL A 35 -9.65 -0.05 0.65
N SER A 36 -9.93 -1.36 0.73
CA SER A 36 -8.86 -2.37 0.72
C SER A 36 -8.93 -3.24 -0.53
N PRO A 37 -8.23 -2.85 -1.61
CA PRO A 37 -8.04 -3.74 -2.74
C PRO A 37 -7.03 -4.83 -2.38
N PHE A 38 -7.31 -6.05 -2.82
CA PHE A 38 -6.50 -7.22 -2.47
C PHE A 38 -5.57 -7.60 -3.63
N VAL A 39 -4.32 -7.16 -3.52
CA VAL A 39 -3.32 -7.29 -4.58
C VAL A 39 -2.98 -8.75 -4.87
N GLY A 40 -2.53 -9.48 -3.86
CA GLY A 40 -2.08 -10.86 -4.06
C GLY A 40 -3.19 -11.79 -4.54
N ARG A 41 -4.41 -11.59 -4.07
CA ARG A 41 -5.54 -12.42 -4.50
C ARG A 41 -5.86 -12.23 -5.97
N LEU A 42 -5.72 -11.02 -6.49
CA LEU A 42 -5.89 -10.78 -7.93
C LEU A 42 -4.77 -11.43 -8.72
N ASP A 43 -3.54 -11.34 -8.23
CA ASP A 43 -2.41 -11.99 -8.87
C ASP A 43 -2.62 -13.51 -8.96
N ASP A 44 -3.26 -14.11 -7.95
CA ASP A 44 -3.56 -15.54 -7.93
C ASP A 44 -4.44 -15.99 -9.08
N ILE A 45 -5.28 -15.11 -9.59
CA ILE A 45 -6.17 -15.43 -10.72
C ILE A 45 -5.70 -14.78 -12.02
N SER A 46 -4.42 -14.49 -12.10
CA SER A 46 -3.78 -13.89 -13.27
C SER A 46 -4.31 -12.51 -13.64
N SER A 47 -4.85 -11.79 -12.66
CA SER A 47 -5.17 -10.37 -12.79
C SER A 47 -4.05 -9.56 -12.15
N ASP A 48 -3.93 -8.30 -12.53
CA ASP A 48 -2.88 -7.44 -12.00
C ASP A 48 -3.43 -6.62 -10.82
N GLY A 49 -3.08 -7.05 -9.61
CA GLY A 49 -3.54 -6.37 -8.39
C GLY A 49 -3.00 -4.97 -8.23
N ILE A 50 -1.76 -4.74 -8.64
CA ILE A 50 -1.15 -3.40 -8.57
C ILE A 50 -1.83 -2.45 -9.55
N ASP A 51 -2.21 -2.93 -10.73
CA ASP A 51 -2.96 -2.12 -11.68
C ASP A 51 -4.30 -1.67 -11.12
N LEU A 52 -4.97 -2.54 -10.37
CA LEU A 52 -6.20 -2.16 -9.67
C LEU A 52 -5.94 -1.03 -8.67
N VAL A 53 -4.88 -1.14 -7.85
CA VAL A 53 -4.52 -0.09 -6.89
C VAL A 53 -4.28 1.23 -7.62
N ARG A 54 -3.53 1.18 -8.71
CA ARG A 54 -3.24 2.37 -9.53
C ARG A 54 -4.52 3.03 -10.02
N LYS A 55 -5.44 2.25 -10.56
CA LYS A 55 -6.71 2.78 -11.09
C LYS A 55 -7.53 3.44 -9.99
N ILE A 56 -7.59 2.84 -8.81
CA ILE A 56 -8.33 3.39 -7.68
C ILE A 56 -7.72 4.71 -7.22
N VAL A 57 -6.40 4.73 -7.04
CA VAL A 57 -5.68 5.95 -6.62
C VAL A 57 -5.91 7.09 -7.61
N GLU A 58 -5.78 6.80 -8.90
CA GLU A 58 -6.03 7.81 -9.94
C GLU A 58 -7.45 8.33 -9.90
N MET A 59 -8.44 7.44 -9.78
CA MET A 59 -9.85 7.83 -9.71
C MET A 59 -10.12 8.72 -8.50
N TYR A 60 -9.61 8.33 -7.35
CA TYR A 60 -9.82 9.11 -6.12
C TYR A 60 -9.16 10.48 -6.22
N SER A 61 -8.01 10.57 -6.84
CA SER A 61 -7.32 11.83 -7.06
C SER A 61 -8.09 12.75 -8.01
N ILE A 62 -8.59 12.20 -9.12
CA ILE A 62 -9.33 12.96 -10.13
C ILE A 62 -10.61 13.56 -9.55
N TYR A 63 -11.34 12.78 -8.76
CA TYR A 63 -12.62 13.20 -8.23
C TYR A 63 -12.56 13.78 -6.82
N GLY A 64 -11.38 13.85 -6.24
CA GLY A 64 -11.20 14.47 -4.93
C GLY A 64 -11.82 13.70 -3.77
N PHE A 65 -11.83 12.38 -3.83
CA PHE A 65 -12.31 11.58 -2.71
C PHE A 65 -11.28 11.52 -1.60
N ASP A 66 -11.76 11.61 -0.36
CA ASP A 66 -10.90 11.55 0.82
C ASP A 66 -10.59 10.12 1.28
N THR A 67 -11.31 9.13 0.76
CA THR A 67 -11.07 7.72 1.09
C THR A 67 -9.64 7.35 0.76
N GLN A 68 -8.96 6.72 1.71
CA GLN A 68 -7.58 6.28 1.52
C GLN A 68 -7.51 4.85 1.01
N VAL A 69 -6.54 4.60 0.14
CA VAL A 69 -6.34 3.28 -0.45
C VAL A 69 -5.38 2.49 0.42
N LEU A 70 -5.89 1.42 1.01
CA LEU A 70 -5.13 0.49 1.85
C LEU A 70 -4.91 -0.79 1.06
N ALA A 71 -3.72 -0.94 0.49
CA ALA A 71 -3.39 -2.14 -0.27
C ALA A 71 -3.26 -3.34 0.67
N ALA A 72 -4.04 -4.37 0.42
CA ALA A 72 -4.08 -5.58 1.22
C ALA A 72 -3.61 -6.78 0.41
N SER A 73 -3.45 -7.92 1.07
CA SER A 73 -2.96 -9.15 0.44
C SER A 73 -1.59 -8.94 -0.21
N ILE A 74 -0.74 -8.18 0.49
CA ILE A 74 0.66 -7.97 0.08
C ILE A 74 1.44 -9.22 0.44
N ARG A 75 2.20 -9.76 -0.50
CA ARG A 75 2.87 -11.05 -0.32
C ARG A 75 4.38 -10.98 -0.28
N HIS A 76 4.96 -9.93 -0.83
CA HIS A 76 6.41 -9.80 -0.91
C HIS A 76 6.82 -8.33 -1.03
N THR A 77 8.12 -8.09 -0.89
CA THR A 77 8.70 -6.74 -0.90
C THR A 77 8.39 -5.98 -2.19
N GLN A 78 8.39 -6.65 -3.33
CA GLN A 78 8.12 -6.00 -4.61
C GLN A 78 6.70 -5.42 -4.65
N HIS A 79 5.72 -6.08 -4.03
CA HIS A 79 4.37 -5.53 -3.90
C HIS A 79 4.38 -4.19 -3.16
N ILE A 80 5.18 -4.08 -2.09
CA ILE A 80 5.28 -2.84 -1.32
C ILE A 80 5.84 -1.72 -2.20
N ILE A 81 6.93 -2.00 -2.91
CA ILE A 81 7.58 -1.02 -3.80
C ILE A 81 6.59 -0.56 -4.86
N GLN A 82 5.87 -1.48 -5.47
CA GLN A 82 4.89 -1.15 -6.50
C GLN A 82 3.73 -0.33 -5.95
N CYS A 83 3.28 -0.61 -4.73
CA CYS A 83 2.24 0.19 -4.07
C CYS A 83 2.71 1.62 -3.82
N ILE A 84 3.97 1.81 -3.43
CA ILE A 84 4.56 3.14 -3.27
C ILE A 84 4.54 3.88 -4.61
N GLU A 85 4.95 3.21 -5.67
CA GLU A 85 5.03 3.81 -7.00
C GLU A 85 3.68 4.28 -7.53
N VAL A 86 2.62 3.53 -7.23
CA VAL A 86 1.27 3.90 -7.70
C VAL A 86 0.51 4.79 -6.72
N GLY A 87 1.10 5.09 -5.56
CA GLY A 87 0.53 6.07 -4.64
C GLY A 87 -0.47 5.55 -3.63
N ALA A 88 -0.42 4.27 -3.28
CA ALA A 88 -1.24 3.74 -2.20
C ALA A 88 -0.94 4.48 -0.89
N HIS A 89 -1.95 4.75 -0.09
CA HIS A 89 -1.79 5.50 1.15
C HIS A 89 -1.29 4.64 2.30
N VAL A 90 -1.77 3.39 2.33
CA VAL A 90 -1.46 2.44 3.41
C VAL A 90 -1.28 1.05 2.79
N ALA A 91 -0.49 0.22 3.42
CA ALA A 91 -0.38 -1.19 3.03
C ALA A 91 -0.32 -2.06 4.28
N THR A 92 -1.04 -3.18 4.28
CA THR A 92 -0.88 -4.19 5.30
C THR A 92 0.07 -5.25 4.76
N CYS A 93 1.16 -5.48 5.47
CA CYS A 93 2.27 -6.28 4.96
C CYS A 93 2.73 -7.32 5.96
N PRO A 94 3.14 -8.51 5.52
CA PRO A 94 3.83 -9.43 6.40
C PRO A 94 5.20 -8.87 6.78
N LEU A 95 5.68 -9.18 7.97
CA LEU A 95 6.95 -8.66 8.47
C LEU A 95 8.11 -8.97 7.51
N SER A 96 8.12 -10.15 6.91
CA SER A 96 9.17 -10.54 5.97
C SER A 96 9.27 -9.59 4.78
N ALA A 97 8.13 -9.10 4.28
CA ALA A 97 8.12 -8.15 3.17
C ALA A 97 8.70 -6.79 3.59
N ILE A 98 8.40 -6.35 4.81
CA ILE A 98 8.91 -5.10 5.35
C ILE A 98 10.43 -5.19 5.57
N VAL A 99 10.90 -6.28 6.18
CA VAL A 99 12.33 -6.50 6.40
C VAL A 99 13.08 -6.52 5.07
N GLY A 100 12.46 -7.07 4.02
CA GLY A 100 13.05 -7.09 2.69
C GLY A 100 13.36 -5.71 2.12
N LEU A 101 12.65 -4.67 2.56
CA LEU A 101 12.93 -3.30 2.11
C LEU A 101 14.28 -2.79 2.59
N LEU A 102 14.78 -3.31 3.70
CA LEU A 102 16.06 -2.90 4.27
C LEU A 102 17.24 -3.60 3.64
N LYS A 103 17.02 -4.72 2.98
CA LYS A 103 18.09 -5.55 2.44
C LYS A 103 18.48 -5.14 1.03
N HIS A 104 19.77 -4.92 0.84
CA HIS A 104 20.33 -4.67 -0.47
C HIS A 104 21.80 -5.06 -0.46
N PRO A 105 22.27 -5.82 -1.47
CA PRO A 105 23.67 -6.24 -1.51
C PRO A 105 24.66 -5.08 -1.46
N LEU A 106 24.34 -3.96 -2.09
CA LEU A 106 25.21 -2.79 -2.09
C LEU A 106 25.27 -2.09 -0.72
N THR A 107 24.20 -2.16 0.04
CA THR A 107 24.18 -1.65 1.41
C THR A 107 25.11 -2.50 2.28
N ASP A 108 24.99 -3.80 2.18
CA ASP A 108 25.84 -4.72 2.94
C ASP A 108 27.32 -4.53 2.59
N SER A 109 27.66 -4.46 1.32
CA SER A 109 29.04 -4.25 0.89
C SER A 109 29.55 -2.87 1.27
N GLY A 110 28.70 -1.83 1.18
CA GLY A 110 29.07 -0.47 1.58
C GLY A 110 29.35 -0.37 3.06
N LEU A 111 28.52 -1.01 3.90
CA LEU A 111 28.76 -1.05 5.34
C LEU A 111 30.07 -1.75 5.68
N ALA A 112 30.32 -2.88 5.02
CA ALA A 112 31.58 -3.60 5.22
C ALA A 112 32.79 -2.73 4.87
N THR A 113 32.71 -1.97 3.77
CA THR A 113 33.76 -1.05 3.36
C THR A 113 33.96 0.06 4.39
N PHE A 114 32.87 0.68 4.86
CA PHE A 114 32.94 1.72 5.88
C PHE A 114 33.57 1.21 7.18
N LEU A 115 33.21 0.00 7.60
CA LEU A 115 33.78 -0.58 8.80
C LEU A 115 35.28 -0.85 8.64
N ALA A 116 35.68 -1.32 7.48
CA ALA A 116 37.11 -1.55 7.20
C ALA A 116 37.90 -0.24 7.22
N ASP A 117 37.36 0.80 6.59
CA ASP A 117 37.99 2.12 6.57
C ASP A 117 38.06 2.74 7.97
N SER A 118 37.01 2.55 8.75
CA SER A 118 36.95 3.05 10.13
C SER A 118 38.06 2.43 10.98
N LYS A 119 38.31 1.13 10.80
CA LYS A 119 39.41 0.46 11.51
C LYS A 119 40.76 1.04 11.18
N LYS A 120 41.00 1.42 9.93
CA LYS A 120 42.27 2.04 9.54
C LYS A 120 42.55 3.35 10.29
N TYR A 121 41.50 4.11 10.56
CA TYR A 121 41.67 5.37 11.27
C TYR A 121 41.75 5.21 12.77
N MET A 122 41.34 4.07 13.29
CA MET A 122 41.39 3.81 14.72
C MET A 122 42.69 3.17 15.17
N GLU A 123 43.46 2.65 14.23
CA GLU A 123 44.80 2.07 14.48
C GLU A 123 45.85 3.15 14.31
#